data_80dc57b1cc4ea392ad515ef8cbf36957
#
_entry.id   80dc57b1cc4ea392ad515ef8cbf36957
#
_cell.length_a   1.000
_cell.length_b   1.000
_cell.length_c   1.000
_cell.angle_alpha   90.00
_cell.angle_beta   90.00
_cell.angle_gamma   90.00
#
_symmetry.space_group_name_H-M   'P 1'
#
loop_
_entity.id
_entity.type
_entity.pdbx_description
1 polymer ?
#
loop_
_entity_poly.entity_id
_entity_poly.type
_entity_poly.pdbx_seq_one_letter_code
_entity_poly.pdbx_strand_id
1 'polypeptide(L)'
;GKIFQIGHMKRYDAGLQAAHDFIAREMGGMVALKAWYCDSTHRYAMTDAVQPLIISSASARKPQHNPKADLERYYMLAHGSHLVDTARFFGGDIVSVTACLSDRHGLYCWFVDVEFANGVLGHLDLTIAVRMDWHEGFQIYGQNGSVTGKTYNPWYFKSSEVDIFREHDGASSRVLGADGHFYRRQVEGFADSVLHNSPMTGADIEDGLASVRAMLAIQRSVHSGTSVRLADVSGSL
;
A
#
# COMPACT_ATOMS: atom_id res chain seq x y z
N GLY A 1 18.61 -15.17 15.26
CA GLY A 1 17.36 -15.29 14.53
C GLY A 1 17.60 -15.27 13.01
N LYS A 2 16.54 -15.46 12.25
CA LYS A 2 16.57 -15.34 10.79
C LYS A 2 16.01 -13.98 10.39
N ILE A 3 16.56 -13.37 9.34
CA ILE A 3 16.00 -12.16 8.75
C ILE A 3 14.75 -12.57 7.97
N PHE A 4 13.67 -11.83 8.17
CA PHE A 4 12.40 -12.05 7.50
C PHE A 4 11.86 -10.72 6.99
N GLN A 5 11.44 -10.67 5.72
CA GLN A 5 10.89 -9.48 5.09
C GLN A 5 9.58 -9.81 4.41
N ILE A 6 8.58 -8.98 4.63
CA ILE A 6 7.31 -9.03 3.92
C ILE A 6 7.45 -8.36 2.56
N GLY A 7 6.75 -8.88 1.54
CA GLY A 7 6.85 -8.43 0.15
C GLY A 7 6.16 -7.09 -0.15
N HIS A 8 6.14 -6.15 0.78
CA HIS A 8 5.60 -4.79 0.58
C HIS A 8 6.60 -3.92 -0.19
N MET A 9 6.73 -4.21 -1.48
CA MET A 9 7.75 -3.64 -2.36
C MET A 9 7.67 -2.12 -2.51
N LYS A 10 6.50 -1.50 -2.30
CA LYS A 10 6.33 -0.04 -2.42
C LYS A 10 7.14 0.75 -1.41
N ARG A 11 7.49 0.16 -0.27
CA ARG A 11 8.44 0.77 0.68
C ARG A 11 9.83 1.01 0.09
N TYR A 12 10.14 0.37 -1.04
CA TYR A 12 11.37 0.56 -1.81
C TYR A 12 11.20 1.50 -3.01
N ASP A 13 10.01 2.07 -3.22
CA ASP A 13 9.78 3.09 -4.24
C ASP A 13 10.47 4.40 -3.82
N ALA A 14 11.28 4.96 -4.72
CA ALA A 14 12.06 6.15 -4.41
C ALA A 14 11.19 7.39 -4.10
N GLY A 15 10.05 7.50 -4.77
CA GLY A 15 9.08 8.58 -4.50
C GLY A 15 8.45 8.43 -3.12
N LEU A 16 8.02 7.21 -2.76
CA LEU A 16 7.44 6.95 -1.44
C LEU A 16 8.48 7.16 -0.32
N GLN A 17 9.73 6.74 -0.53
CA GLN A 17 10.81 6.98 0.43
C GLN A 17 11.05 8.48 0.65
N ALA A 18 11.08 9.28 -0.43
CA ALA A 18 11.24 10.73 -0.31
C ALA A 18 10.05 11.38 0.40
N ALA A 19 8.83 10.93 0.13
CA ALA A 19 7.64 11.36 0.87
C ALA A 19 7.75 11.04 2.37
N HIS A 20 8.12 9.81 2.68
CA HIS A 20 8.30 9.36 4.06
C HIS A 20 9.38 10.18 4.80
N ASP A 21 10.50 10.45 4.15
CA ASP A 21 11.58 11.26 4.71
C ASP A 21 11.11 12.69 5.00
N PHE A 22 10.38 13.31 4.09
CA PHE A 22 9.80 14.64 4.30
C PHE A 22 8.79 14.63 5.47
N ILE A 23 7.90 13.65 5.52
CA ILE A 23 6.92 13.50 6.61
C ILE A 23 7.63 13.39 7.96
N ALA A 24 8.68 12.58 8.03
CA ALA A 24 9.40 12.31 9.28
C ALA A 24 10.25 13.50 9.77
N ARG A 25 10.75 14.35 8.85
CA ARG A 25 11.79 15.34 9.19
C ARG A 25 11.35 16.79 9.07
N GLU A 26 10.43 17.10 8.15
CA GLU A 26 10.13 18.48 7.77
C GLU A 26 8.66 18.85 7.93
N MET A 27 7.73 17.92 7.71
CA MET A 27 6.30 18.22 7.62
C MET A 27 5.67 18.68 8.94
N GLY A 28 6.30 18.38 10.08
CA GLY A 28 5.69 18.62 11.39
C GLY A 28 4.57 17.62 11.71
N GLY A 29 3.59 18.07 12.48
CA GLY A 29 2.44 17.22 12.84
C GLY A 29 1.57 16.90 11.62
N MET A 30 1.33 15.60 11.35
CA MET A 30 0.37 15.17 10.34
C MET A 30 -1.05 15.50 10.78
N VAL A 31 -1.86 16.00 9.85
CA VAL A 31 -3.28 16.37 10.08
C VAL A 31 -4.22 15.31 9.50
N ALA A 32 -3.95 14.87 8.27
CA ALA A 32 -4.79 13.89 7.58
C ALA A 32 -4.00 13.15 6.49
N LEU A 33 -4.43 11.90 6.24
CA LEU A 33 -3.91 11.05 5.17
C LEU A 33 -5.07 10.54 4.31
N LYS A 34 -4.91 10.61 3.01
CA LYS A 34 -5.79 9.94 2.04
C LYS A 34 -4.95 9.06 1.15
N ALA A 35 -5.40 7.84 0.89
CA ALA A 35 -4.74 6.96 -0.05
C ALA A 35 -5.78 6.18 -0.85
N TRP A 36 -5.47 5.86 -2.09
CA TRP A 36 -6.35 5.09 -2.96
C TRP A 36 -5.56 4.09 -3.79
N TYR A 37 -6.23 2.99 -4.09
CA TYR A 37 -5.71 1.93 -4.93
C TYR A 37 -6.84 1.42 -5.82
N CYS A 38 -6.78 1.78 -7.10
CA CYS A 38 -7.76 1.38 -8.08
C CYS A 38 -7.10 0.47 -9.12
N ASP A 39 -7.38 -0.83 -9.05
CA ASP A 39 -6.86 -1.80 -10.02
C ASP A 39 -7.71 -1.82 -11.29
N SER A 40 -7.07 -1.65 -12.44
CA SER A 40 -7.70 -1.52 -13.74
C SER A 40 -7.84 -2.85 -14.46
N THR A 41 -8.99 -3.06 -15.12
CA THR A 41 -9.19 -4.18 -16.04
C THR A 41 -8.41 -4.03 -17.35
N HIS A 42 -7.91 -2.82 -17.65
CA HIS A 42 -7.17 -2.51 -18.89
C HIS A 42 -5.65 -2.60 -18.74
N ARG A 43 -5.15 -2.83 -17.52
CA ARG A 43 -3.70 -2.82 -17.26
C ARG A 43 -2.90 -3.78 -18.15
N TYR A 44 -3.45 -4.94 -18.46
CA TYR A 44 -2.74 -5.93 -19.28
C TYR A 44 -2.63 -5.51 -20.74
N ALA A 45 -3.69 -4.95 -21.31
CA ALA A 45 -3.66 -4.43 -22.66
C ALA A 45 -2.62 -3.32 -22.83
N MET A 46 -2.47 -2.45 -21.81
CA MET A 46 -1.51 -1.35 -21.81
C MET A 46 -0.07 -1.81 -21.61
N THR A 47 0.14 -2.96 -20.97
CA THR A 47 1.47 -3.47 -20.60
C THR A 47 1.91 -4.68 -21.40
N ASP A 48 1.15 -5.10 -22.41
CA ASP A 48 1.46 -6.29 -23.22
C ASP A 48 2.87 -6.29 -23.78
N ALA A 49 3.39 -5.12 -24.18
CA ALA A 49 4.74 -4.97 -24.72
C ALA A 49 5.86 -5.17 -23.68
N VAL A 50 5.54 -5.12 -22.38
CA VAL A 50 6.50 -5.24 -21.27
C VAL A 50 6.24 -6.47 -20.40
N GLN A 51 5.29 -7.31 -20.78
CA GLN A 51 5.00 -8.53 -20.03
C GLN A 51 6.20 -9.49 -20.06
N PRO A 52 6.56 -10.06 -18.90
CA PRO A 52 7.62 -11.06 -18.86
C PRO A 52 7.20 -12.32 -19.61
N LEU A 53 8.18 -13.06 -20.12
CA LEU A 53 7.95 -14.36 -20.73
C LEU A 53 7.19 -15.27 -19.75
N ILE A 54 6.04 -15.78 -20.17
CA ILE A 54 5.27 -16.74 -19.38
C ILE A 54 5.98 -18.08 -19.42
N ILE A 55 6.52 -18.52 -18.30
CA ILE A 55 7.11 -19.83 -18.14
C ILE A 55 6.07 -20.73 -17.46
N SER A 56 5.65 -21.80 -18.16
CA SER A 56 4.82 -22.83 -17.57
C SER A 56 5.68 -23.98 -17.07
N SER A 57 5.35 -24.55 -15.93
CA SER A 57 6.03 -25.71 -15.36
C SER A 57 5.03 -26.76 -14.95
N ALA A 58 5.24 -28.00 -15.42
CA ALA A 58 4.43 -29.15 -15.02
C ALA A 58 4.63 -29.53 -13.54
N SER A 59 5.77 -29.12 -12.95
CA SER A 59 6.10 -29.36 -11.54
C SER A 59 5.68 -28.23 -10.61
N ALA A 60 5.11 -27.14 -11.14
CA ALA A 60 4.61 -26.03 -10.31
C ALA A 60 3.51 -26.51 -9.38
N ARG A 61 3.69 -26.26 -8.08
CA ARG A 61 2.65 -26.54 -7.08
C ARG A 61 1.50 -25.56 -7.27
N LYS A 62 0.31 -26.08 -7.51
CA LYS A 62 -0.91 -25.27 -7.54
C LYS A 62 -1.49 -25.17 -6.13
N PRO A 63 -2.13 -24.05 -5.77
CA PRO A 63 -2.89 -23.96 -4.53
C PRO A 63 -3.94 -25.07 -4.45
N GLN A 64 -4.14 -25.67 -3.28
CA GLN A 64 -5.16 -26.71 -3.07
C GLN A 64 -6.59 -26.18 -3.30
N HIS A 65 -6.79 -24.90 -3.02
CA HIS A 65 -8.08 -24.22 -3.20
C HIS A 65 -7.92 -23.06 -4.18
N ASN A 66 -9.01 -22.77 -4.91
CA ASN A 66 -9.07 -21.60 -5.77
C ASN A 66 -9.14 -20.32 -4.88
N PRO A 67 -8.11 -19.48 -4.81
CA PRO A 67 -8.13 -18.28 -3.98
C PRO A 67 -9.17 -17.25 -4.45
N LYS A 68 -9.63 -17.36 -5.69
CA LYS A 68 -10.67 -16.49 -6.29
C LYS A 68 -12.09 -17.03 -6.11
N ALA A 69 -12.29 -18.09 -5.32
CA ALA A 69 -13.63 -18.57 -5.00
C ALA A 69 -14.41 -17.57 -4.13
N ASP A 70 -13.70 -16.81 -3.31
CA ASP A 70 -14.19 -15.67 -2.54
C ASP A 70 -13.48 -14.41 -3.04
N LEU A 71 -14.13 -13.64 -3.91
CA LEU A 71 -13.53 -12.46 -4.53
C LEU A 71 -13.36 -11.30 -3.54
N GLU A 72 -14.27 -11.13 -2.60
CA GLU A 72 -14.15 -10.10 -1.57
C GLU A 72 -12.87 -10.30 -0.76
N ARG A 73 -12.69 -11.49 -0.22
CA ARG A 73 -11.47 -11.86 0.52
C ARG A 73 -10.23 -11.78 -0.36
N TYR A 74 -10.30 -12.31 -1.58
CA TYR A 74 -9.18 -12.29 -2.51
C TYR A 74 -8.70 -10.88 -2.81
N TYR A 75 -9.61 -9.97 -3.13
CA TYR A 75 -9.26 -8.59 -3.46
C TYR A 75 -8.73 -7.83 -2.25
N MET A 76 -9.33 -8.01 -1.08
CA MET A 76 -8.83 -7.40 0.14
C MET A 76 -7.41 -7.89 0.47
N LEU A 77 -7.14 -9.18 0.40
CA LEU A 77 -5.80 -9.72 0.69
C LEU A 77 -4.77 -9.40 -0.39
N ALA A 78 -5.15 -9.44 -1.66
CA ALA A 78 -4.22 -9.22 -2.76
C ALA A 78 -3.92 -7.74 -3.01
N HIS A 79 -4.93 -6.87 -2.93
CA HIS A 79 -4.82 -5.45 -3.27
C HIS A 79 -4.90 -4.55 -2.04
N GLY A 80 -5.81 -4.85 -1.11
CA GLY A 80 -5.95 -4.11 0.14
C GLY A 80 -4.69 -4.13 0.98
N SER A 81 -3.91 -5.22 0.94
CA SER A 81 -2.61 -5.30 1.63
C SER A 81 -1.64 -4.19 1.21
N HIS A 82 -1.61 -3.84 -0.07
CA HIS A 82 -0.77 -2.77 -0.57
C HIS A 82 -1.23 -1.38 -0.10
N LEU A 83 -2.55 -1.15 -0.13
CA LEU A 83 -3.11 0.12 0.32
C LEU A 83 -2.92 0.34 1.82
N VAL A 84 -3.22 -0.69 2.62
CA VAL A 84 -3.05 -0.67 4.08
C VAL A 84 -1.58 -0.47 4.46
N ASP A 85 -0.66 -1.18 3.80
CA ASP A 85 0.77 -1.00 4.07
C ASP A 85 1.26 0.40 3.68
N THR A 86 0.82 0.95 2.54
CA THR A 86 1.15 2.33 2.15
C THR A 86 0.64 3.34 3.18
N ALA A 87 -0.59 3.17 3.67
CA ALA A 87 -1.15 4.03 4.70
C ALA A 87 -0.37 3.92 6.02
N ARG A 88 -0.01 2.70 6.45
CA ARG A 88 0.81 2.47 7.64
C ARG A 88 2.23 2.99 7.50
N PHE A 89 2.82 2.88 6.33
CA PHE A 89 4.16 3.40 6.05
C PHE A 89 4.27 4.91 6.29
N PHE A 90 3.21 5.66 6.00
CA PHE A 90 3.17 7.10 6.23
C PHE A 90 2.56 7.50 7.58
N GLY A 91 1.45 6.88 7.96
CA GLY A 91 0.65 7.29 9.12
C GLY A 91 1.01 6.58 10.43
N GLY A 92 1.73 5.46 10.34
CA GLY A 92 2.01 4.61 11.49
C GLY A 92 0.92 3.56 11.73
N ASP A 93 0.83 3.07 12.96
CA ASP A 93 -0.12 2.00 13.30
C ASP A 93 -1.57 2.49 13.28
N ILE A 94 -2.43 1.71 12.62
CA ILE A 94 -3.88 1.90 12.62
C ILE A 94 -4.44 1.30 13.92
N VAL A 95 -5.30 2.05 14.61
CA VAL A 95 -5.94 1.61 15.87
C VAL A 95 -7.42 1.31 15.72
N SER A 96 -8.11 1.95 14.78
CA SER A 96 -9.52 1.68 14.50
C SER A 96 -9.85 1.89 13.03
N VAL A 97 -10.88 1.19 12.55
CA VAL A 97 -11.40 1.32 11.18
C VAL A 97 -12.91 1.36 11.16
N THR A 98 -13.47 2.14 10.24
CA THR A 98 -14.89 2.10 9.87
C THR A 98 -14.95 1.93 8.35
N ALA A 99 -15.64 0.90 7.87
CA ALA A 99 -15.60 0.53 6.46
C ALA A 99 -16.97 0.21 5.89
N CYS A 100 -17.17 0.55 4.62
CA CYS A 100 -18.30 0.09 3.83
C CYS A 100 -17.81 -0.53 2.51
N LEU A 101 -18.59 -1.47 2.00
CA LEU A 101 -18.34 -2.17 0.75
C LEU A 101 -19.52 -2.00 -0.21
N SER A 102 -19.22 -1.73 -1.46
CA SER A 102 -20.13 -1.86 -2.59
C SER A 102 -19.60 -2.91 -3.56
N ASP A 103 -20.39 -3.93 -3.85
CA ASP A 103 -20.10 -5.04 -4.79
C ASP A 103 -21.10 -5.02 -5.93
N ARG A 104 -21.02 -4.04 -6.81
CA ARG A 104 -22.00 -3.85 -7.91
C ARG A 104 -21.35 -4.08 -9.28
N HIS A 105 -22.08 -4.74 -10.16
CA HIS A 105 -21.68 -4.97 -11.56
C HIS A 105 -20.33 -5.72 -11.70
N GLY A 106 -19.97 -6.55 -10.72
CA GLY A 106 -18.67 -7.24 -10.66
C GLY A 106 -17.49 -6.32 -10.28
N LEU A 107 -17.79 -5.14 -9.74
CA LEU A 107 -16.83 -4.18 -9.23
C LEU A 107 -16.94 -4.12 -7.71
N TYR A 108 -15.80 -4.04 -7.04
CA TYR A 108 -15.71 -3.98 -5.59
C TYR A 108 -15.11 -2.64 -5.18
N CYS A 109 -15.77 -1.93 -4.28
CA CYS A 109 -15.28 -0.66 -3.75
C CYS A 109 -15.39 -0.66 -2.23
N TRP A 110 -14.27 -0.51 -1.53
CA TRP A 110 -14.21 -0.27 -0.09
C TRP A 110 -13.85 1.18 0.15
N PHE A 111 -14.68 1.87 0.93
CA PHE A 111 -14.30 3.13 1.56
C PHE A 111 -14.05 2.86 3.05
N VAL A 112 -12.87 3.24 3.51
CA VAL A 112 -12.39 2.91 4.85
C VAL A 112 -11.88 4.17 5.52
N ASP A 113 -12.53 4.59 6.60
CA ASP A 113 -11.99 5.58 7.50
C ASP A 113 -11.12 4.87 8.54
N VAL A 114 -9.94 5.40 8.79
CA VAL A 114 -8.97 4.86 9.74
C VAL A 114 -8.54 5.92 10.75
N GLU A 115 -8.26 5.50 11.97
CA GLU A 115 -7.59 6.28 12.98
C GLU A 115 -6.21 5.68 13.24
N PHE A 116 -5.18 6.50 13.20
CA PHE A 116 -3.82 6.09 13.52
C PHE A 116 -3.51 6.28 15.02
N ALA A 117 -2.51 5.57 15.51
CA ALA A 117 -2.12 5.61 16.94
C ALA A 117 -1.71 7.01 17.42
N ASN A 118 -1.29 7.88 16.53
CA ASN A 118 -0.98 9.28 16.79
C ASN A 118 -2.18 10.23 16.75
N GLY A 119 -3.41 9.68 16.59
CA GLY A 119 -4.67 10.44 16.52
C GLY A 119 -4.99 11.04 15.14
N VAL A 120 -4.14 10.81 14.14
CA VAL A 120 -4.39 11.25 12.76
C VAL A 120 -5.53 10.44 12.15
N LEU A 121 -6.38 11.11 11.38
CA LEU A 121 -7.44 10.46 10.62
C LEU A 121 -6.99 10.20 9.18
N GLY A 122 -7.39 9.04 8.66
CA GLY A 122 -7.14 8.67 7.28
C GLY A 122 -8.38 8.18 6.56
N HIS A 123 -8.38 8.32 5.24
CA HIS A 123 -9.39 7.77 4.35
C HIS A 123 -8.71 6.92 3.27
N LEU A 124 -9.14 5.66 3.14
CA LEU A 124 -8.59 4.70 2.18
C LEU A 124 -9.69 4.30 1.20
N ASP A 125 -9.38 4.36 -0.09
CA ASP A 125 -10.25 3.90 -1.18
C ASP A 125 -9.58 2.71 -1.88
N LEU A 126 -10.22 1.55 -1.78
CA LEU A 126 -9.83 0.36 -2.53
C LEU A 126 -10.92 0.05 -3.54
N THR A 127 -10.67 0.28 -4.83
CA THR A 127 -11.65 -0.03 -5.88
C THR A 127 -11.05 -0.98 -6.91
N ILE A 128 -11.63 -2.15 -7.03
CA ILE A 128 -11.10 -3.24 -7.85
C ILE A 128 -11.99 -3.52 -9.04
N ALA A 129 -11.28 -3.79 -10.12
CA ALA A 129 -11.74 -4.01 -11.48
C ALA A 129 -12.34 -2.73 -12.11
N VAL A 130 -11.77 -1.56 -11.80
CA VAL A 130 -12.17 -0.30 -12.47
C VAL A 130 -11.94 -0.35 -13.98
N ARG A 131 -12.79 0.37 -14.70
CA ARG A 131 -12.74 0.43 -16.18
C ARG A 131 -12.05 1.71 -16.65
N MET A 132 -10.83 1.92 -16.19
CA MET A 132 -9.97 3.04 -16.56
C MET A 132 -8.51 2.60 -16.48
N ASP A 133 -7.57 3.50 -16.71
CA ASP A 133 -6.15 3.26 -16.44
C ASP A 133 -5.89 3.07 -14.93
N TRP A 134 -4.73 2.50 -14.63
CA TRP A 134 -4.26 2.35 -13.24
C TRP A 134 -4.31 3.69 -12.50
N HIS A 135 -4.95 3.69 -11.34
CA HIS A 135 -5.08 4.88 -10.53
C HIS A 135 -4.79 4.58 -9.07
N GLU A 136 -3.60 4.95 -8.64
CA GLU A 136 -3.12 4.75 -7.28
C GLU A 136 -2.37 5.98 -6.81
N GLY A 137 -2.51 6.33 -5.54
CA GLY A 137 -1.80 7.47 -4.99
C GLY A 137 -2.17 7.78 -3.55
N PHE A 138 -1.70 8.94 -3.10
CA PHE A 138 -1.93 9.43 -1.75
C PHE A 138 -1.86 10.94 -1.68
N GLN A 139 -2.50 11.50 -0.65
CA GLN A 139 -2.42 12.90 -0.26
C GLN A 139 -2.27 12.98 1.26
N ILE A 140 -1.27 13.70 1.73
CA ILE A 140 -0.95 13.83 3.15
C ILE A 140 -0.78 15.30 3.46
N TYR A 141 -1.45 15.75 4.50
CA TYR A 141 -1.43 17.13 4.96
C TYR A 141 -0.82 17.20 6.34
N GLY A 142 0.07 18.14 6.54
CA GLY A 142 0.73 18.39 7.79
C GLY A 142 0.86 19.87 8.11
N GLN A 143 1.42 20.18 9.26
CA GLN A 143 1.53 21.53 9.78
C GLN A 143 2.41 22.44 8.90
N ASN A 144 3.54 21.90 8.41
CA ASN A 144 4.55 22.70 7.70
C ASN A 144 4.63 22.33 6.21
N GLY A 145 3.64 21.61 5.69
CA GLY A 145 3.59 21.26 4.29
C GLY A 145 2.68 20.08 3.98
N SER A 146 2.70 19.65 2.73
CA SER A 146 1.88 18.56 2.23
C SER A 146 2.62 17.74 1.18
N VAL A 147 2.13 16.51 0.98
CA VAL A 147 2.67 15.59 -0.02
C VAL A 147 1.52 15.06 -0.87
N THR A 148 1.70 15.04 -2.18
CA THR A 148 0.81 14.34 -3.11
C THR A 148 1.63 13.37 -3.93
N GLY A 149 1.19 12.12 -3.98
CA GLY A 149 1.86 11.06 -4.73
C GLY A 149 0.96 10.37 -5.73
N LYS A 150 1.52 10.03 -6.90
CA LYS A 150 0.93 9.16 -7.90
C LYS A 150 1.82 7.94 -8.08
N THR A 151 1.28 6.77 -7.78
CA THR A 151 1.97 5.49 -7.98
C THR A 151 1.57 4.88 -9.30
N TYR A 152 2.55 4.46 -10.08
CA TYR A 152 2.32 3.88 -11.39
C TYR A 152 2.02 2.39 -11.30
N ASN A 153 1.39 1.88 -12.35
CA ASN A 153 1.28 0.46 -12.58
C ASN A 153 2.67 -0.22 -12.45
N PRO A 154 2.79 -1.26 -11.62
CA PRO A 154 4.07 -1.92 -11.33
C PRO A 154 4.86 -2.38 -12.57
N TRP A 155 4.18 -2.64 -13.67
CA TRP A 155 4.80 -3.11 -14.91
C TRP A 155 5.44 -2.01 -15.75
N TYR A 156 5.28 -0.73 -15.38
CA TYR A 156 5.92 0.38 -16.08
C TYR A 156 7.36 0.63 -15.67
N PHE A 157 7.84 -0.03 -14.63
CA PHE A 157 9.20 0.13 -14.10
C PHE A 157 9.56 1.61 -13.82
N LYS A 158 8.56 2.38 -13.42
CA LYS A 158 8.69 3.80 -13.10
C LYS A 158 8.42 4.01 -11.61
N SER A 159 9.25 4.82 -10.94
CA SER A 159 8.99 5.25 -9.57
C SER A 159 7.81 6.21 -9.51
N SER A 160 7.18 6.29 -8.35
CA SER A 160 6.08 7.20 -8.08
C SER A 160 6.48 8.65 -8.29
N GLU A 161 5.57 9.44 -8.85
CA GLU A 161 5.68 10.90 -8.88
C GLU A 161 5.22 11.44 -7.54
N VAL A 162 6.07 12.24 -6.89
CA VAL A 162 5.77 12.83 -5.59
C VAL A 162 6.05 14.32 -5.64
N ASP A 163 5.02 15.10 -5.35
CA ASP A 163 5.09 16.53 -5.17
C ASP A 163 5.06 16.86 -3.67
N ILE A 164 6.05 17.62 -3.22
CA ILE A 164 6.21 18.07 -1.83
C ILE A 164 6.08 19.59 -1.81
N PHE A 165 5.08 20.07 -1.07
CA PHE A 165 4.93 21.49 -0.77
C PHE A 165 5.47 21.80 0.61
N ARG A 166 6.29 22.86 0.73
CA ARG A 166 6.84 23.37 1.99
C ARG A 166 6.24 24.73 2.30
N GLU A 167 5.71 24.87 3.50
CA GLU A 167 5.07 26.10 3.94
C GLU A 167 6.07 27.22 4.13
N HIS A 168 7.26 26.96 4.69
CA HIS A 168 8.23 27.97 5.11
C HIS A 168 8.78 28.84 3.96
N ASP A 169 8.80 28.33 2.73
CA ASP A 169 9.28 29.05 1.55
C ASP A 169 8.23 29.10 0.41
N GLY A 170 7.06 28.48 0.62
CA GLY A 170 6.00 28.40 -0.37
C GLY A 170 6.41 27.58 -1.60
N ALA A 171 7.47 26.80 -1.55
CA ALA A 171 7.98 26.05 -2.67
C ALA A 171 7.29 24.70 -2.84
N SER A 172 7.07 24.32 -4.09
CA SER A 172 6.67 22.98 -4.47
C SER A 172 7.80 22.32 -5.24
N SER A 173 8.20 21.11 -4.81
CA SER A 173 9.26 20.34 -5.46
C SER A 173 8.76 18.97 -5.86
N ARG A 174 9.11 18.55 -7.08
CA ARG A 174 8.86 17.18 -7.56
C ARG A 174 10.12 16.37 -7.42
N VAL A 175 10.02 15.23 -6.73
CA VAL A 175 11.12 14.28 -6.58
C VAL A 175 11.29 13.50 -7.88
N LEU A 176 12.51 13.54 -8.43
CA LEU A 176 12.89 12.64 -9.52
C LEU A 176 13.15 11.24 -8.97
N GLY A 177 12.57 10.25 -9.58
CA GLY A 177 12.77 8.86 -9.17
C GLY A 177 14.23 8.43 -9.28
N ALA A 178 14.66 7.58 -8.36
CA ALA A 178 15.97 6.95 -8.43
C ALA A 178 15.99 5.92 -9.58
N ASP A 179 17.19 5.63 -10.08
CA ASP A 179 17.40 4.49 -10.96
C ASP A 179 17.06 3.18 -10.24
N GLY A 180 16.35 2.33 -10.92
CA GLY A 180 15.94 1.02 -10.39
C GLY A 180 14.50 0.96 -9.91
N HIS A 181 13.84 -0.08 -10.38
CA HIS A 181 12.47 -0.41 -10.04
C HIS A 181 12.37 -0.94 -8.60
N PHE A 182 11.28 -0.69 -7.91
CA PHE A 182 11.11 -1.07 -6.50
C PHE A 182 11.21 -2.58 -6.25
N TYR A 183 10.83 -3.45 -7.18
CA TYR A 183 11.06 -4.90 -7.04
C TYR A 183 12.56 -5.25 -6.99
N ARG A 184 13.35 -4.64 -7.89
CA ARG A 184 14.80 -4.80 -7.87
C ARG A 184 15.38 -4.26 -6.56
N ARG A 185 15.01 -3.04 -6.18
CA ARG A 185 15.47 -2.40 -4.94
C ARG A 185 15.08 -3.17 -3.68
N GLN A 186 13.90 -3.82 -3.68
CA GLN A 186 13.48 -4.69 -2.59
C GLN A 186 14.41 -5.91 -2.43
N VAL A 187 14.77 -6.55 -3.52
CA VAL A 187 15.70 -7.70 -3.50
C VAL A 187 17.10 -7.26 -3.08
N GLU A 188 17.58 -6.14 -3.63
CA GLU A 188 18.88 -5.55 -3.27
C GLU A 188 18.91 -5.19 -1.77
N GLY A 189 17.91 -4.48 -1.26
CA GLY A 189 17.84 -4.09 0.16
C GLY A 189 17.75 -5.29 1.10
N PHE A 190 17.04 -6.35 0.73
CA PHE A 190 17.04 -7.59 1.48
C PHE A 190 18.41 -8.27 1.46
N ALA A 191 19.06 -8.31 0.30
CA ALA A 191 20.41 -8.86 0.18
C ALA A 191 21.42 -8.09 1.04
N ASP A 192 21.36 -6.75 1.05
CA ASP A 192 22.21 -5.91 1.89
C ASP A 192 22.00 -6.20 3.39
N SER A 193 20.77 -6.44 3.82
CA SER A 193 20.48 -6.83 5.20
C SER A 193 21.08 -8.19 5.55
N VAL A 194 21.08 -9.14 4.60
CA VAL A 194 21.63 -10.49 4.82
C VAL A 194 23.16 -10.50 4.75
N LEU A 195 23.74 -9.80 3.76
CA LEU A 195 25.19 -9.89 3.46
C LEU A 195 26.02 -8.89 4.26
N HIS A 196 25.45 -7.74 4.53
CA HIS A 196 26.16 -6.59 5.12
C HIS A 196 25.60 -6.17 6.50
N ASN A 197 24.60 -6.90 7.01
CA ASN A 197 23.91 -6.57 8.25
C ASN A 197 23.35 -5.13 8.26
N SER A 198 22.98 -4.63 7.09
CA SER A 198 22.35 -3.30 6.95
C SER A 198 20.97 -3.32 7.60
N PRO A 199 20.51 -2.19 8.19
CA PRO A 199 19.15 -2.08 8.69
C PRO A 199 18.13 -2.39 7.60
N MET A 200 17.12 -3.19 7.90
CA MET A 200 16.06 -3.50 6.97
C MET A 200 15.15 -2.28 6.78
N THR A 201 15.01 -1.83 5.54
CA THR A 201 14.13 -0.70 5.16
C THR A 201 12.74 -1.16 4.73
N GLY A 202 12.57 -2.44 4.43
CA GLY A 202 11.30 -3.06 4.07
C GLY A 202 10.41 -3.35 5.28
N ALA A 203 9.25 -3.91 5.01
CA ALA A 203 8.32 -4.34 6.05
C ALA A 203 8.83 -5.61 6.74
N ASP A 204 8.79 -5.62 8.05
CA ASP A 204 9.10 -6.78 8.86
C ASP A 204 7.86 -7.64 9.15
N ILE A 205 7.99 -8.64 10.03
CA ILE A 205 6.89 -9.55 10.39
C ILE A 205 5.78 -8.83 11.15
N GLU A 206 6.13 -7.85 11.98
CA GLU A 206 5.15 -7.07 12.76
C GLU A 206 4.34 -6.16 11.84
N ASP A 207 4.97 -5.56 10.84
CA ASP A 207 4.27 -4.82 9.78
C ASP A 207 3.28 -5.71 9.02
N GLY A 208 3.69 -6.92 8.68
CA GLY A 208 2.82 -7.89 8.02
C GLY A 208 1.61 -8.27 8.87
N LEU A 209 1.85 -8.57 10.15
CA LEU A 209 0.79 -8.90 11.11
C LEU A 209 -0.17 -7.74 11.32
N ALA A 210 0.34 -6.51 11.47
CA ALA A 210 -0.48 -5.33 11.63
C ALA A 210 -1.34 -5.04 10.39
N SER A 211 -0.78 -5.23 9.19
CA SER A 211 -1.54 -5.10 7.94
C SER A 211 -2.65 -6.15 7.83
N VAL A 212 -2.38 -7.40 8.21
CA VAL A 212 -3.41 -8.45 8.24
C VAL A 212 -4.51 -8.14 9.25
N ARG A 213 -4.15 -7.69 10.47
CA ARG A 213 -5.14 -7.27 11.48
C ARG A 213 -6.03 -6.14 10.99
N ALA A 214 -5.46 -5.15 10.30
CA ALA A 214 -6.24 -4.05 9.72
C ALA A 214 -7.22 -4.55 8.65
N MET A 215 -6.79 -5.45 7.76
CA MET A 215 -7.69 -6.04 6.74
C MET A 215 -8.83 -6.86 7.38
N LEU A 216 -8.55 -7.62 8.45
CA LEU A 216 -9.59 -8.33 9.21
C LEU A 216 -10.54 -7.37 9.91
N ALA A 217 -10.03 -6.26 10.47
CA ALA A 217 -10.86 -5.21 11.06
C ALA A 217 -11.78 -4.57 10.01
N ILE A 218 -11.26 -4.28 8.82
CA ILE A 218 -12.04 -3.77 7.69
C ILE A 218 -13.18 -4.73 7.34
N GLN A 219 -12.88 -6.02 7.18
CA GLN A 219 -13.91 -7.03 6.90
C GLN A 219 -14.97 -7.09 7.99
N ARG A 220 -14.58 -7.08 9.27
CA ARG A 220 -15.53 -7.06 10.39
C ARG A 220 -16.38 -5.79 10.39
N SER A 221 -15.79 -4.64 10.11
CA SER A 221 -16.51 -3.37 10.04
C SER A 221 -17.55 -3.36 8.92
N VAL A 222 -17.20 -3.87 7.73
CA VAL A 222 -18.16 -4.04 6.63
C VAL A 222 -19.34 -4.91 7.04
N HIS A 223 -19.10 -6.05 7.69
CA HIS A 223 -20.17 -6.98 8.08
C HIS A 223 -21.02 -6.47 9.27
N SER A 224 -20.42 -5.76 10.21
CA SER A 224 -21.14 -5.25 11.38
C SER A 224 -21.79 -3.88 11.16
N GLY A 225 -21.33 -3.12 10.16
CA GLY A 225 -21.74 -1.72 9.95
C GLY A 225 -21.25 -0.76 11.04
N THR A 226 -20.25 -1.16 11.84
CA THR A 226 -19.75 -0.37 12.98
C THR A 226 -18.23 -0.22 12.92
N SER A 227 -17.71 0.75 13.70
CA SER A 227 -16.26 0.89 13.89
C SER A 227 -15.69 -0.33 14.64
N VAL A 228 -14.49 -0.76 14.24
CA VAL A 228 -13.77 -1.88 14.83
C VAL A 228 -12.37 -1.44 15.27
N ARG A 229 -12.06 -1.68 16.55
CA ARG A 229 -10.69 -1.46 17.06
C ARG A 229 -9.82 -2.66 16.71
N LEU A 230 -8.60 -2.41 16.27
CA LEU A 230 -7.68 -3.50 15.89
C LEU A 230 -7.28 -4.37 17.08
N ALA A 231 -7.28 -3.80 18.30
CA ALA A 231 -7.04 -4.56 19.53
C ALA A 231 -8.09 -5.65 19.78
N ASP A 232 -9.32 -5.48 19.26
CA ASP A 232 -10.43 -6.43 19.43
C ASP A 232 -10.46 -7.50 18.34
N VAL A 233 -9.52 -7.40 17.38
CA VAL A 233 -9.36 -8.41 16.33
C VAL A 233 -8.53 -9.56 16.86
N SER A 234 -9.19 -10.55 17.45
CA SER A 234 -8.62 -11.85 17.77
C SER A 234 -9.00 -12.86 16.69
N GLY A 235 -8.08 -13.69 16.26
CA GLY A 235 -8.38 -14.81 15.38
C GLY A 235 -7.32 -15.05 14.30
N SER A 236 -7.25 -16.31 13.90
CA SER A 236 -6.53 -16.76 12.71
C SER A 236 -7.29 -16.36 11.44
N LEU A 237 -6.54 -16.07 10.39
CA LEU A 237 -7.01 -15.99 9.00
C LEU A 237 -7.77 -17.26 8.57
#